data_c40d3e66f9084b91c973e6fc6cf6fde7
#
_entry.id   c40d3e66f9084b91c973e6fc6cf6fde7
#
_cell.length_a   1.000
_cell.length_b   1.000
_cell.length_c   1.000
_cell.angle_alpha   90.00
_cell.angle_beta   90.00
_cell.angle_gamma   90.00
#
_symmetry.space_group_name_H-M   'P 1'
#
loop_
_entity.id
_entity.type
_entity.pdbx_description
1 polymer ?
#
loop_
_entity_poly.entity_id
_entity_poly.type
_entity_poly.pdbx_seq_one_letter_code
_entity_poly.pdbx_strand_id
1 'polypeptide(L)'
;MNRLKNNENCRLLLKILIIFAISRLIMLIMVPVYNGIMGTHRSFLFLMNEWDAKKYAYIINHGYTHPTDIDPQANWAFFPLYVIVCAALKAVTGGLINTYVIGMIVSNICIIIAAFFAVKCLKKQTSIKEEYTMIMPVLLFMAPYTFYCSSVYTEAMFIMFIVLFFYFLFEKKYMAAGIMAACSSGTRIVGCILVFALVVQLYIDMEGTKISFGRVKTFVMDMLKAPKKILSVLVCPLGAFAYMTFL
;
A
#
# COMPACT_ATOMS: atom_id res chain seq x y z
N MET A 1 27.94 -8.01 13.18
CA MET A 1 26.85 -7.02 13.04
C MET A 1 25.73 -7.49 12.09
N ASN A 2 26.02 -7.96 10.86
CA ASN A 2 24.97 -8.42 9.94
C ASN A 2 24.16 -9.65 10.42
N ARG A 3 24.79 -10.65 11.08
CA ARG A 3 24.09 -11.84 11.61
C ARG A 3 23.10 -11.51 12.73
N LEU A 4 23.43 -10.59 13.63
CA LEU A 4 22.53 -10.16 14.72
C LEU A 4 21.33 -9.42 14.17
N LYS A 5 21.54 -8.49 13.21
CA LYS A 5 20.47 -7.74 12.56
C LYS A 5 19.52 -8.63 11.73
N ASN A 6 20.05 -9.67 11.09
CA ASN A 6 19.23 -10.67 10.40
C ASN A 6 18.37 -11.47 11.40
N ASN A 7 18.92 -11.84 12.54
CA ASN A 7 18.18 -12.59 13.57
C ASN A 7 17.03 -11.75 14.16
N GLU A 8 17.25 -10.44 14.40
CA GLU A 8 16.19 -9.53 14.85
C GLU A 8 15.08 -9.35 13.82
N ASN A 9 15.43 -9.18 12.55
CA ASN A 9 14.44 -9.07 11.47
C ASN A 9 13.61 -10.36 11.31
N CYS A 10 14.24 -11.53 11.41
CA CYS A 10 13.53 -12.81 11.38
C CYS A 10 12.57 -12.96 12.56
N ARG A 11 12.99 -12.59 13.77
CA ARG A 11 12.13 -12.62 14.96
C ARG A 11 10.95 -11.64 14.83
N LEU A 12 11.20 -10.44 14.31
CA LEU A 12 10.16 -9.46 14.06
C LEU A 12 9.14 -10.00 13.05
N LEU A 13 9.61 -10.52 11.92
CA LEU A 13 8.74 -11.11 10.89
C LEU A 13 7.91 -12.26 11.46
N LEU A 14 8.50 -13.14 12.25
CA LEU A 14 7.79 -14.25 12.90
C LEU A 14 6.66 -13.74 13.81
N LYS A 15 6.92 -12.74 14.66
CA LYS A 15 5.89 -12.12 15.50
C LYS A 15 4.74 -11.55 14.67
N ILE A 16 5.06 -10.84 13.58
CA ILE A 16 4.07 -10.27 12.64
C ILE A 16 3.24 -11.38 12.00
N LEU A 17 3.87 -12.46 11.53
CA LEU A 17 3.17 -13.58 10.92
C LEU A 17 2.25 -14.32 11.91
N ILE A 18 2.62 -14.41 13.18
CA ILE A 18 1.76 -14.99 14.22
C ILE A 18 0.50 -14.12 14.40
N ILE A 19 0.65 -12.79 14.55
CA ILE A 19 -0.50 -11.87 14.69
C ILE A 19 -1.37 -11.93 13.43
N PHE A 20 -0.75 -11.97 12.25
CA PHE A 20 -1.43 -12.11 10.99
C PHE A 20 -2.25 -13.42 10.94
N ALA A 21 -1.65 -14.56 11.27
CA ALA A 21 -2.33 -15.87 11.27
C ALA A 21 -3.52 -15.89 12.24
N ILE A 22 -3.37 -15.33 13.44
CA ILE A 22 -4.46 -15.20 14.40
C ILE A 22 -5.60 -14.36 13.81
N SER A 23 -5.30 -13.22 13.19
CA SER A 23 -6.32 -12.38 12.58
C SER A 23 -7.07 -13.08 11.44
N ARG A 24 -6.38 -13.88 10.63
CA ARG A 24 -7.01 -14.66 9.55
C ARG A 24 -7.85 -15.81 10.07
N LEU A 25 -7.41 -16.44 11.16
CA LEU A 25 -8.20 -17.46 11.83
C LEU A 25 -9.51 -16.87 12.39
N ILE A 26 -9.46 -15.68 13.01
CA ILE A 26 -10.66 -14.95 13.46
C ILE A 26 -11.61 -14.71 12.27
N MET A 27 -11.12 -14.22 11.13
CA MET A 27 -11.93 -13.99 9.95
C MET A 27 -12.58 -15.28 9.44
N LEU A 28 -11.86 -16.40 9.46
CA LEU A 28 -12.42 -17.71 9.06
C LEU A 28 -13.53 -18.17 10.03
N ILE A 29 -13.35 -17.97 11.33
CA ILE A 29 -14.35 -18.31 12.35
C ILE A 29 -15.59 -17.45 12.21
N MET A 30 -15.47 -16.19 11.77
CA MET A 30 -16.62 -15.31 11.56
C MET A 30 -17.55 -15.76 10.43
N VAL A 31 -17.09 -16.58 9.49
CA VAL A 31 -17.92 -17.08 8.37
C VAL A 31 -19.09 -17.94 8.84
N PRO A 32 -18.91 -19.02 9.62
CA PRO A 32 -20.03 -19.79 10.13
C PRO A 32 -20.92 -18.97 11.09
N VAL A 33 -20.36 -18.05 11.87
CA VAL A 33 -21.14 -17.14 12.72
C VAL A 33 -22.06 -16.27 11.88
N TYR A 34 -21.52 -15.63 10.83
CA TYR A 34 -22.31 -14.83 9.89
C TYR A 34 -23.43 -15.66 9.23
N ASN A 35 -23.08 -16.83 8.70
CA ASN A 35 -24.04 -17.71 8.05
C ASN A 35 -25.16 -18.18 8.99
N GLY A 36 -24.81 -18.47 10.24
CA GLY A 36 -25.80 -18.83 11.28
C GLY A 36 -26.77 -17.70 11.60
N ILE A 37 -26.26 -16.47 11.72
CA ILE A 37 -27.11 -15.28 12.02
C ILE A 37 -28.01 -14.94 10.82
N MET A 38 -27.45 -14.99 9.60
CA MET A 38 -28.14 -14.56 8.39
C MET A 38 -28.96 -15.68 7.71
N GLY A 39 -28.92 -16.90 8.21
CA GLY A 39 -29.58 -18.05 7.59
C GLY A 39 -29.07 -18.36 6.19
N THR A 40 -27.76 -18.17 5.93
CA THR A 40 -27.13 -18.35 4.61
C THR A 40 -26.04 -19.42 4.66
N HIS A 41 -25.56 -19.85 3.47
CA HIS A 41 -24.46 -20.83 3.31
C HIS A 41 -23.37 -20.27 2.40
N ARG A 42 -22.95 -19.02 2.62
CA ARG A 42 -21.95 -18.35 1.78
C ARG A 42 -20.54 -18.81 2.13
N SER A 43 -19.70 -19.01 1.11
CA SER A 43 -18.29 -19.37 1.31
C SER A 43 -17.47 -18.17 1.81
N PHE A 44 -16.32 -18.44 2.43
CA PHE A 44 -15.35 -17.42 2.82
C PHE A 44 -14.96 -16.54 1.62
N LEU A 45 -14.64 -17.17 0.49
CA LEU A 45 -14.22 -16.45 -0.72
C LEU A 45 -15.32 -15.50 -1.22
N PHE A 46 -16.58 -15.89 -1.12
CA PHE A 46 -17.71 -15.06 -1.51
C PHE A 46 -17.84 -13.85 -0.57
N LEU A 47 -17.83 -14.08 0.74
CA LEU A 47 -18.00 -12.99 1.73
C LEU A 47 -16.87 -11.98 1.70
N MET A 48 -15.64 -12.41 1.41
CA MET A 48 -14.48 -11.54 1.35
C MET A 48 -14.41 -10.70 0.06
N ASN A 49 -15.16 -11.03 -0.99
CA ASN A 49 -14.98 -10.42 -2.30
C ASN A 49 -16.30 -9.87 -2.89
N GLU A 50 -17.03 -9.14 -2.06
CA GLU A 50 -18.20 -8.37 -2.47
C GLU A 50 -17.83 -6.97 -2.98
N TRP A 51 -18.81 -6.23 -3.47
CA TRP A 51 -18.70 -4.84 -3.96
C TRP A 51 -17.59 -4.64 -5.00
N ASP A 52 -16.66 -3.72 -4.73
CA ASP A 52 -15.58 -3.35 -5.67
C ASP A 52 -14.61 -4.49 -5.98
N ALA A 53 -14.51 -5.50 -5.12
CA ALA A 53 -13.70 -6.67 -5.40
C ALA A 53 -14.13 -7.38 -6.70
N LYS A 54 -15.43 -7.38 -7.02
CA LYS A 54 -15.96 -7.93 -8.26
C LYS A 54 -15.53 -7.12 -9.48
N LYS A 55 -15.48 -5.80 -9.33
CA LYS A 55 -15.00 -4.87 -10.39
C LYS A 55 -13.50 -5.07 -10.64
N TYR A 56 -12.68 -5.11 -9.58
CA TYR A 56 -11.26 -5.43 -9.73
C TYR A 56 -11.05 -6.79 -10.40
N ALA A 57 -11.74 -7.83 -9.95
CA ALA A 57 -11.64 -9.16 -10.56
C ALA A 57 -12.06 -9.16 -12.04
N TYR A 58 -13.07 -8.38 -12.41
CA TYR A 58 -13.47 -8.20 -13.80
C TYR A 58 -12.35 -7.57 -14.62
N ILE A 59 -11.78 -6.45 -14.15
CA ILE A 59 -10.69 -5.75 -14.87
C ILE A 59 -9.44 -6.64 -14.99
N ILE A 60 -9.09 -7.41 -13.95
CA ILE A 60 -7.97 -8.36 -14.00
C ILE A 60 -8.17 -9.42 -15.08
N ASN A 61 -9.41 -9.83 -15.34
CA ASN A 61 -9.75 -10.88 -16.30
C ASN A 61 -9.92 -10.37 -17.74
N HIS A 62 -10.48 -9.18 -17.91
CA HIS A 62 -10.94 -8.67 -19.21
C HIS A 62 -10.28 -7.35 -19.64
N GLY A 63 -9.54 -6.69 -18.74
CA GLY A 63 -9.00 -5.36 -18.96
C GLY A 63 -10.02 -4.26 -18.69
N TYR A 64 -9.60 -3.03 -18.99
CA TYR A 64 -10.45 -1.85 -18.90
C TYR A 64 -11.42 -1.78 -20.09
N THR A 65 -12.67 -1.42 -19.81
CA THR A 65 -13.73 -1.27 -20.83
C THR A 65 -14.14 0.19 -20.94
N HIS A 66 -14.40 0.64 -22.15
CA HIS A 66 -15.04 1.93 -22.39
C HIS A 66 -16.52 1.86 -22.03
N PRO A 67 -17.14 2.98 -21.61
CA PRO A 67 -18.59 3.06 -21.44
C PRO A 67 -19.30 2.69 -22.73
N THR A 68 -20.32 1.88 -22.61
CA THR A 68 -21.22 1.52 -23.71
C THR A 68 -22.65 1.85 -23.30
N ASP A 69 -23.58 1.88 -24.26
CA ASP A 69 -25.01 2.07 -23.97
C ASP A 69 -25.59 0.98 -23.07
N ILE A 70 -24.93 -0.20 -23.03
CA ILE A 70 -25.33 -1.37 -22.21
C ILE A 70 -24.69 -1.31 -20.83
N ASP A 71 -23.46 -0.82 -20.70
CA ASP A 71 -22.74 -0.58 -19.41
C ASP A 71 -22.20 0.84 -19.39
N PRO A 72 -22.99 1.81 -18.90
CA PRO A 72 -22.55 3.20 -18.80
C PRO A 72 -21.52 3.44 -17.70
N GLN A 73 -21.21 2.43 -16.86
CA GLN A 73 -20.23 2.54 -15.79
C GLN A 73 -18.83 2.16 -16.29
N ALA A 74 -18.02 3.18 -16.61
CA ALA A 74 -16.62 2.98 -16.91
C ALA A 74 -15.85 2.44 -15.69
N ASN A 75 -14.94 1.51 -15.93
CA ASN A 75 -14.04 0.97 -14.91
C ASN A 75 -12.86 1.91 -14.55
N TRP A 76 -12.91 3.17 -15.00
CA TRP A 76 -11.79 4.12 -14.91
C TRP A 76 -11.54 4.70 -13.51
N ALA A 77 -12.46 4.48 -12.57
CA ALA A 77 -12.22 4.83 -11.17
C ALA A 77 -11.21 3.88 -10.49
N PHE A 78 -10.93 2.73 -11.10
CA PHE A 78 -10.08 1.67 -10.56
C PHE A 78 -8.65 1.82 -11.07
N PHE A 79 -7.75 2.32 -10.25
CA PHE A 79 -6.37 2.58 -10.63
C PHE A 79 -5.59 1.30 -10.95
N PRO A 80 -4.64 1.35 -11.93
CA PRO A 80 -4.17 0.15 -12.64
C PRO A 80 -3.13 -0.68 -11.90
N LEU A 81 -2.33 -0.12 -10.97
CA LEU A 81 -1.15 -0.82 -10.47
C LEU A 81 -1.49 -2.15 -9.79
N TYR A 82 -2.55 -2.17 -8.98
CA TYR A 82 -3.02 -3.42 -8.34
C TYR A 82 -3.48 -4.43 -9.38
N VAL A 83 -4.25 -3.97 -10.37
CA VAL A 83 -4.75 -4.82 -11.47
C VAL A 83 -3.59 -5.42 -12.25
N ILE A 84 -2.59 -4.61 -12.62
CA ILE A 84 -1.40 -5.05 -13.37
C ILE A 84 -0.64 -6.13 -12.58
N VAL A 85 -0.42 -5.93 -11.28
CA VAL A 85 0.28 -6.92 -10.45
C VAL A 85 -0.49 -8.22 -10.36
N CYS A 86 -1.81 -8.16 -10.15
CA CYS A 86 -2.65 -9.35 -10.09
C CYS A 86 -2.75 -10.05 -11.45
N ALA A 87 -2.89 -9.31 -12.55
CA ALA A 87 -2.94 -9.87 -13.89
C ALA A 87 -1.61 -10.54 -14.29
N ALA A 88 -0.47 -9.92 -13.94
CA ALA A 88 0.85 -10.51 -14.15
C ALA A 88 1.01 -11.81 -13.37
N LEU A 89 0.60 -11.85 -12.10
CA LEU A 89 0.65 -13.08 -11.30
C LEU A 89 -0.27 -14.16 -11.86
N LYS A 90 -1.45 -13.77 -12.35
CA LYS A 90 -2.37 -14.70 -13.02
C LYS A 90 -1.76 -15.30 -14.29
N ALA A 91 -1.11 -14.47 -15.11
CA ALA A 91 -0.43 -14.92 -16.32
C ALA A 91 0.72 -15.90 -16.01
N VAL A 92 1.55 -15.61 -15.00
CA VAL A 92 2.64 -16.49 -14.54
C VAL A 92 2.11 -17.85 -14.06
N THR A 93 0.93 -17.88 -13.45
CA THR A 93 0.27 -19.14 -13.01
C THR A 93 -0.50 -19.84 -14.13
N GLY A 94 -0.40 -19.38 -15.38
CA GLY A 94 -1.15 -19.96 -16.51
C GLY A 94 -2.66 -19.85 -16.36
N GLY A 95 -3.17 -18.95 -15.53
CA GLY A 95 -4.60 -18.79 -15.25
C GLY A 95 -5.21 -19.89 -14.37
N LEU A 96 -4.42 -20.83 -13.86
CA LEU A 96 -4.89 -21.95 -13.04
C LEU A 96 -5.49 -21.51 -11.69
N ILE A 97 -5.01 -20.39 -11.15
CA ILE A 97 -5.48 -19.88 -9.85
C ILE A 97 -6.64 -18.91 -10.06
N ASN A 98 -7.69 -19.05 -9.26
CA ASN A 98 -8.83 -18.14 -9.26
C ASN A 98 -8.41 -16.71 -9.00
N THR A 99 -8.94 -15.73 -9.75
CA THR A 99 -8.59 -14.32 -9.67
C THR A 99 -8.79 -13.73 -8.27
N TYR A 100 -9.84 -14.12 -7.57
CA TYR A 100 -10.05 -13.67 -6.18
C TYR A 100 -8.95 -14.19 -5.24
N VAL A 101 -8.52 -15.43 -5.42
CA VAL A 101 -7.41 -15.99 -4.61
C VAL A 101 -6.11 -15.25 -4.91
N ILE A 102 -5.81 -14.94 -6.17
CA ILE A 102 -4.63 -14.15 -6.56
C ILE A 102 -4.65 -12.78 -5.89
N GLY A 103 -5.76 -12.05 -6.01
CA GLY A 103 -5.87 -10.73 -5.40
C GLY A 103 -5.74 -10.77 -3.88
N MET A 104 -6.34 -11.77 -3.21
CA MET A 104 -6.17 -11.97 -1.77
C MET A 104 -4.71 -12.27 -1.39
N ILE A 105 -3.98 -13.07 -2.18
CA ILE A 105 -2.55 -13.33 -1.96
C ILE A 105 -1.76 -12.02 -2.05
N VAL A 106 -1.96 -11.25 -3.11
CA VAL A 106 -1.29 -9.95 -3.30
C VAL A 106 -1.58 -9.02 -2.13
N SER A 107 -2.86 -8.85 -1.75
CA SER A 107 -3.26 -7.98 -0.64
C SER A 107 -2.65 -8.43 0.69
N ASN A 108 -2.66 -9.73 0.99
CA ASN A 108 -2.07 -10.24 2.23
C ASN A 108 -0.54 -10.09 2.27
N ILE A 109 0.16 -10.28 1.17
CA ILE A 109 1.62 -10.00 1.08
C ILE A 109 1.89 -8.51 1.32
N CYS A 110 1.15 -7.62 0.66
CA CYS A 110 1.31 -6.18 0.81
C CYS A 110 1.11 -5.73 2.26
N ILE A 111 0.07 -6.20 2.94
CA ILE A 111 -0.19 -5.76 4.32
C ILE A 111 0.83 -6.31 5.32
N ILE A 112 1.40 -7.51 5.09
CA ILE A 112 2.50 -8.05 5.90
C ILE A 112 3.76 -7.19 5.72
N ILE A 113 4.10 -6.82 4.48
CA ILE A 113 5.22 -5.91 4.19
C ILE A 113 4.99 -4.56 4.86
N ALA A 114 3.78 -4.00 4.75
CA ALA A 114 3.42 -2.75 5.42
C ALA A 114 3.64 -2.84 6.94
N ALA A 115 3.15 -3.88 7.59
CA ALA A 115 3.31 -4.10 9.03
C ALA A 115 4.79 -4.16 9.44
N PHE A 116 5.61 -4.88 8.68
CA PHE A 116 7.04 -5.02 8.95
C PHE A 116 7.77 -3.67 8.89
N PHE A 117 7.55 -2.90 7.83
CA PHE A 117 8.19 -1.60 7.68
C PHE A 117 7.59 -0.52 8.60
N ALA A 118 6.30 -0.60 8.95
CA ALA A 118 5.69 0.30 9.93
C ALA A 118 6.34 0.17 11.31
N VAL A 119 6.58 -1.07 11.78
CA VAL A 119 7.33 -1.31 13.03
C VAL A 119 8.73 -0.72 12.94
N LYS A 120 9.41 -0.89 11.81
CA LYS A 120 10.76 -0.30 11.60
C LYS A 120 10.75 1.22 11.62
N CYS A 121 9.73 1.86 11.03
CA CYS A 121 9.56 3.31 11.09
C CYS A 121 9.36 3.78 12.54
N LEU A 122 8.48 3.13 13.30
CA LEU A 122 8.24 3.47 14.70
C LEU A 122 9.50 3.34 15.55
N LYS A 123 10.19 2.21 15.47
CA LYS A 123 11.44 2.00 16.23
C LYS A 123 12.51 3.07 15.95
N LYS A 124 12.50 3.64 14.75
CA LYS A 124 13.49 4.65 14.36
C LYS A 124 13.09 6.07 14.73
N GLN A 125 11.80 6.40 14.65
CA GLN A 125 11.30 7.77 14.76
C GLN A 125 10.78 8.13 16.15
N THR A 126 10.59 7.16 17.01
CA THR A 126 10.00 7.37 18.32
C THR A 126 10.85 6.74 19.42
N SER A 127 10.75 7.33 20.63
CA SER A 127 11.32 6.75 21.85
C SER A 127 10.39 5.70 22.49
N ILE A 128 9.42 5.18 21.72
CA ILE A 128 8.46 4.17 22.19
C ILE A 128 9.22 2.88 22.48
N LYS A 129 8.92 2.26 23.64
CA LYS A 129 9.49 0.95 24.00
C LYS A 129 9.15 -0.09 22.92
N GLU A 130 10.06 -0.99 22.67
CA GLU A 130 9.95 -2.01 21.60
C GLU A 130 8.65 -2.80 21.68
N GLU A 131 8.19 -3.13 22.87
CA GLU A 131 6.96 -3.88 23.11
C GLU A 131 5.71 -3.19 22.53
N TYR A 132 5.63 -1.86 22.61
CA TYR A 132 4.49 -1.10 22.07
C TYR A 132 4.51 -0.95 20.55
N THR A 133 5.66 -1.20 19.90
CA THR A 133 5.70 -1.13 18.43
C THR A 133 4.87 -2.22 17.77
N MET A 134 4.57 -3.32 18.51
CA MET A 134 3.73 -4.41 18.04
C MET A 134 2.23 -4.05 17.95
N ILE A 135 1.82 -2.88 18.47
CA ILE A 135 0.46 -2.38 18.28
C ILE A 135 0.15 -2.12 16.79
N MET A 136 1.16 -1.77 15.99
CA MET A 136 0.97 -1.49 14.55
C MET A 136 0.50 -2.72 13.76
N PRO A 137 1.14 -3.90 13.83
CA PRO A 137 0.59 -5.11 13.22
C PRO A 137 -0.81 -5.46 13.73
N VAL A 138 -1.08 -5.28 15.04
CA VAL A 138 -2.41 -5.53 15.60
C VAL A 138 -3.46 -4.60 14.97
N LEU A 139 -3.19 -3.30 14.89
CA LEU A 139 -4.11 -2.34 14.25
C LEU A 139 -4.28 -2.62 12.76
N LEU A 140 -3.21 -2.96 12.05
CA LEU A 140 -3.26 -3.24 10.61
C LEU A 140 -4.00 -4.55 10.28
N PHE A 141 -4.07 -5.52 11.20
CA PHE A 141 -4.66 -6.84 10.93
C PHE A 141 -5.99 -7.09 11.63
N MET A 142 -6.31 -6.37 12.71
CA MET A 142 -7.47 -6.65 13.57
C MET A 142 -8.47 -5.50 13.70
N ALA A 143 -8.17 -4.30 13.13
CA ALA A 143 -9.17 -3.22 13.12
C ALA A 143 -10.38 -3.61 12.23
N PRO A 144 -11.58 -3.12 12.50
CA PRO A 144 -12.83 -3.55 11.84
C PRO A 144 -12.79 -3.50 10.32
N TYR A 145 -12.09 -2.53 9.73
CA TYR A 145 -12.00 -2.35 8.28
C TYR A 145 -10.85 -3.13 7.61
N THR A 146 -10.05 -3.87 8.37
CA THR A 146 -8.85 -4.55 7.80
C THR A 146 -9.19 -5.75 6.94
N PHE A 147 -10.43 -6.20 6.90
CA PHE A 147 -10.83 -7.24 5.96
C PHE A 147 -10.62 -6.80 4.51
N TYR A 148 -10.77 -5.49 4.17
CA TYR A 148 -10.44 -4.96 2.86
C TYR A 148 -8.96 -5.17 2.50
N CYS A 149 -8.06 -5.15 3.49
CA CYS A 149 -6.65 -5.45 3.27
C CYS A 149 -6.35 -6.94 3.01
N SER A 150 -7.38 -7.80 3.01
CA SER A 150 -7.26 -9.23 2.69
C SER A 150 -8.09 -9.64 1.48
N SER A 151 -8.89 -8.73 0.97
CA SER A 151 -9.78 -8.94 -0.17
C SER A 151 -9.12 -8.43 -1.46
N VAL A 152 -9.84 -8.55 -2.59
CA VAL A 152 -9.38 -8.02 -3.89
C VAL A 152 -9.61 -6.52 -3.95
N TYR A 153 -8.78 -5.78 -3.20
CA TYR A 153 -8.86 -4.33 -3.03
C TYR A 153 -7.47 -3.70 -3.04
N THR A 154 -7.38 -2.42 -3.33
CA THR A 154 -6.12 -1.67 -3.40
C THR A 154 -5.56 -1.25 -2.05
N GLU A 155 -6.35 -1.31 -0.97
CA GLU A 155 -6.03 -0.77 0.35
C GLU A 155 -4.71 -1.29 0.90
N ALA A 156 -4.49 -2.59 0.86
CA ALA A 156 -3.26 -3.20 1.37
C ALA A 156 -2.01 -2.73 0.60
N MET A 157 -2.10 -2.68 -0.72
CA MET A 157 -1.01 -2.22 -1.58
C MET A 157 -0.75 -0.72 -1.40
N PHE A 158 -1.80 0.07 -1.30
CA PHE A 158 -1.73 1.50 -1.04
C PHE A 158 -1.05 1.79 0.30
N ILE A 159 -1.48 1.13 1.39
CA ILE A 159 -0.86 1.24 2.73
C ILE A 159 0.61 0.82 2.67
N MET A 160 0.94 -0.27 1.98
CA MET A 160 2.32 -0.73 1.80
C MET A 160 3.20 0.36 1.19
N PHE A 161 2.75 0.99 0.10
CA PHE A 161 3.54 2.03 -0.55
C PHE A 161 3.66 3.31 0.28
N ILE A 162 2.62 3.69 1.03
CA ILE A 162 2.70 4.81 1.99
C ILE A 162 3.75 4.52 3.07
N VAL A 163 3.71 3.34 3.67
CA VAL A 163 4.66 2.96 4.72
C VAL A 163 6.09 2.90 4.18
N LEU A 164 6.29 2.32 2.99
CA LEU A 164 7.60 2.27 2.33
C LEU A 164 8.08 3.67 1.95
N PHE A 165 7.19 4.56 1.51
CA PHE A 165 7.52 5.96 1.27
C PHE A 165 8.10 6.62 2.52
N PHE A 166 7.42 6.55 3.66
CA PHE A 166 7.93 7.12 4.91
C PHE A 166 9.20 6.43 5.40
N TYR A 167 9.31 5.11 5.24
CA TYR A 167 10.53 4.39 5.57
C TYR A 167 11.74 4.93 4.80
N PHE A 168 11.64 5.08 3.47
CA PHE A 168 12.72 5.62 2.65
C PHE A 168 12.94 7.11 2.88
N LEU A 169 11.88 7.86 3.16
CA LEU A 169 11.96 9.27 3.50
C LEU A 169 12.81 9.49 4.76
N PHE A 170 12.54 8.72 5.81
CA PHE A 170 13.30 8.78 7.06
C PHE A 170 14.74 8.23 6.92
N GLU A 171 14.98 7.36 5.94
CA GLU A 171 16.33 6.95 5.53
C GLU A 171 17.04 7.99 4.65
N LYS A 172 16.43 9.13 4.36
CA LYS A 172 16.93 10.16 3.42
C LYS A 172 17.18 9.64 2.00
N LYS A 173 16.51 8.55 1.62
CA LYS A 173 16.55 7.95 0.28
C LYS A 173 15.42 8.53 -0.57
N TYR A 174 15.51 9.83 -0.90
CA TYR A 174 14.44 10.60 -1.51
C TYR A 174 13.96 10.02 -2.85
N MET A 175 14.87 9.51 -3.68
CA MET A 175 14.47 8.89 -4.96
C MET A 175 13.63 7.62 -4.72
N ALA A 176 14.02 6.76 -3.77
CA ALA A 176 13.23 5.58 -3.43
C ALA A 176 11.86 5.98 -2.84
N ALA A 177 11.82 7.02 -2.00
CA ALA A 177 10.56 7.58 -1.51
C ALA A 177 9.69 8.08 -2.67
N GLY A 178 10.25 8.84 -3.62
CA GLY A 178 9.53 9.29 -4.83
C GLY A 178 8.94 8.15 -5.64
N ILE A 179 9.70 7.06 -5.83
CA ILE A 179 9.19 5.85 -6.53
C ILE A 179 8.03 5.21 -5.74
N MET A 180 8.13 5.11 -4.42
CA MET A 180 7.02 4.58 -3.61
C MET A 180 5.77 5.47 -3.68
N ALA A 181 5.95 6.80 -3.73
CA ALA A 181 4.85 7.74 -3.96
C ALA A 181 4.23 7.55 -5.34
N ALA A 182 5.03 7.34 -6.39
CA ALA A 182 4.53 7.03 -7.74
C ALA A 182 3.73 5.72 -7.76
N CYS A 183 4.23 4.68 -7.11
CA CYS A 183 3.49 3.43 -6.95
C CYS A 183 2.18 3.64 -6.16
N SER A 184 2.22 4.44 -5.08
CA SER A 184 1.02 4.79 -4.31
C SER A 184 0.00 5.53 -5.18
N SER A 185 0.42 6.52 -5.96
CA SER A 185 -0.45 7.26 -6.89
C SER A 185 -0.98 6.40 -8.05
N GLY A 186 -0.26 5.35 -8.44
CA GLY A 186 -0.70 4.33 -9.40
C GLY A 186 -1.70 3.32 -8.83
N THR A 187 -1.86 3.25 -7.48
CA THR A 187 -2.92 2.46 -6.84
C THR A 187 -4.16 3.28 -6.53
N ARG A 188 -3.99 4.54 -6.13
CA ARG A 188 -5.08 5.48 -5.79
C ARG A 188 -4.60 6.91 -6.02
N ILE A 189 -5.41 7.75 -6.63
CA ILE A 189 -5.07 9.15 -6.94
C ILE A 189 -4.57 9.93 -5.70
N VAL A 190 -5.12 9.62 -4.53
CA VAL A 190 -4.75 10.25 -3.25
C VAL A 190 -3.26 10.07 -2.94
N GLY A 191 -2.60 9.06 -3.51
CA GLY A 191 -1.15 8.86 -3.38
C GLY A 191 -0.30 10.05 -3.85
N CYS A 192 -0.83 10.90 -4.74
CA CYS A 192 -0.17 12.13 -5.17
C CYS A 192 0.14 13.09 -4.01
N ILE A 193 -0.63 13.06 -2.92
CA ILE A 193 -0.43 13.91 -1.74
C ILE A 193 0.94 13.68 -1.10
N LEU A 194 1.55 12.51 -1.26
CA LEU A 194 2.87 12.21 -0.71
C LEU A 194 3.98 13.14 -1.22
N VAL A 195 3.78 13.80 -2.37
CA VAL A 195 4.72 14.82 -2.88
C VAL A 195 4.92 15.95 -1.87
N PHE A 196 3.86 16.37 -1.17
CA PHE A 196 3.96 17.45 -0.17
C PHE A 196 4.80 16.99 1.03
N ALA A 197 4.63 15.76 1.50
CA ALA A 197 5.44 15.21 2.58
C ALA A 197 6.93 15.15 2.19
N LEU A 198 7.24 14.75 0.95
CA LEU A 198 8.60 14.73 0.43
C LEU A 198 9.22 16.13 0.37
N VAL A 199 8.48 17.12 -0.15
CA VAL A 199 8.96 18.51 -0.25
C VAL A 199 9.20 19.11 1.14
N VAL A 200 8.27 18.90 2.08
CA VAL A 200 8.42 19.36 3.47
C VAL A 200 9.67 18.74 4.13
N GLN A 201 9.88 17.42 3.96
CA GLN A 201 11.04 16.76 4.52
C GLN A 201 12.34 17.27 3.89
N LEU A 202 12.38 17.47 2.57
CA LEU A 202 13.51 18.06 1.89
C LEU A 202 13.82 19.48 2.40
N TYR A 203 12.79 20.29 2.63
CA TYR A 203 12.95 21.61 3.23
C TYR A 203 13.55 21.52 4.63
N ILE A 204 13.00 20.66 5.49
CA ILE A 204 13.50 20.47 6.86
C ILE A 204 14.97 20.03 6.87
N ASP A 205 15.34 19.11 5.99
CA ASP A 205 16.70 18.57 5.91
C ASP A 205 17.73 19.57 5.35
N MET A 206 17.28 20.56 4.57
CA MET A 206 18.15 21.58 3.96
C MET A 206 18.21 22.87 4.76
N GLU A 207 17.07 23.34 5.27
CA GLU A 207 16.92 24.68 5.88
C GLU A 207 16.55 24.64 7.37
N GLY A 208 16.21 23.46 7.90
CA GLY A 208 15.70 23.29 9.26
C GLY A 208 14.20 23.57 9.39
N THR A 209 13.71 23.57 10.62
CA THR A 209 12.27 23.62 10.92
C THR A 209 11.66 25.03 10.89
N LYS A 210 12.50 26.09 10.89
CA LYS A 210 12.00 27.48 10.87
C LYS A 210 11.65 27.89 9.44
N ILE A 211 10.45 28.41 9.25
CA ILE A 211 9.99 28.91 7.96
C ILE A 211 10.18 30.44 7.93
N SER A 212 10.90 30.96 6.93
CA SER A 212 11.01 32.37 6.62
C SER A 212 11.14 32.56 5.11
N PHE A 213 10.78 33.75 4.61
CA PHE A 213 10.87 34.04 3.17
C PHE A 213 12.29 33.83 2.62
N GLY A 214 13.31 34.27 3.35
CA GLY A 214 14.72 34.09 2.98
C GLY A 214 15.07 32.60 2.84
N ARG A 215 14.70 31.74 3.79
CA ARG A 215 14.97 30.31 3.76
C ARG A 215 14.22 29.58 2.63
N VAL A 216 12.96 29.97 2.39
CA VAL A 216 12.21 29.41 1.25
C VAL A 216 12.91 29.76 -0.06
N LYS A 217 13.40 31.01 -0.22
CA LYS A 217 14.18 31.40 -1.41
C LYS A 217 15.46 30.58 -1.55
N THR A 218 16.23 30.42 -0.46
CA THR A 218 17.45 29.59 -0.44
C THR A 218 17.13 28.15 -0.80
N PHE A 219 16.09 27.56 -0.20
CA PHE A 219 15.64 26.19 -0.52
C PHE A 219 15.36 26.00 -2.02
N VAL A 220 14.59 26.92 -2.64
CA VAL A 220 14.31 26.84 -4.07
C VAL A 220 15.60 26.89 -4.90
N MET A 221 16.51 27.82 -4.57
CA MET A 221 17.79 27.94 -5.28
C MET A 221 18.67 26.69 -5.13
N ASP A 222 18.71 26.10 -3.94
CA ASP A 222 19.51 24.91 -3.68
C ASP A 222 18.87 23.64 -4.24
N MET A 223 17.54 23.59 -4.31
CA MET A 223 16.83 22.54 -5.07
C MET A 223 17.21 22.57 -6.55
N LEU A 224 17.29 23.76 -7.17
CA LEU A 224 17.69 23.89 -8.59
C LEU A 224 19.11 23.37 -8.86
N LYS A 225 19.99 23.40 -7.86
CA LYS A 225 21.36 22.82 -7.95
C LYS A 225 21.40 21.32 -7.63
N ALA A 226 20.29 20.73 -7.20
CA ALA A 226 20.20 19.33 -6.76
C ALA A 226 19.26 18.49 -7.65
N PRO A 227 19.64 18.16 -8.90
CA PRO A 227 18.76 17.54 -9.88
C PRO A 227 18.16 16.21 -9.41
N LYS A 228 18.89 15.42 -8.63
CA LYS A 228 18.37 14.17 -8.04
C LYS A 228 17.22 14.39 -7.05
N LYS A 229 17.23 15.50 -6.30
CA LYS A 229 16.14 15.87 -5.38
C LYS A 229 14.92 16.34 -6.15
N ILE A 230 15.11 17.17 -7.20
CA ILE A 230 14.02 17.60 -8.08
C ILE A 230 13.38 16.36 -8.73
N LEU A 231 14.20 15.47 -9.29
CA LEU A 231 13.69 14.26 -9.93
C LEU A 231 12.88 13.40 -8.96
N SER A 232 13.28 13.29 -7.69
CA SER A 232 12.52 12.53 -6.68
C SER A 232 11.12 13.12 -6.45
N VAL A 233 10.97 14.45 -6.52
CA VAL A 233 9.67 15.14 -6.38
C VAL A 233 8.82 14.93 -7.65
N LEU A 234 9.42 15.09 -8.84
CA LEU A 234 8.71 14.93 -10.11
C LEU A 234 8.21 13.52 -10.36
N VAL A 235 8.90 12.52 -9.82
CA VAL A 235 8.50 11.10 -9.92
C VAL A 235 7.22 10.80 -9.13
N CYS A 236 6.96 11.49 -8.01
CA CYS A 236 5.83 11.17 -7.13
C CYS A 236 4.46 11.02 -7.83
N PRO A 237 4.02 11.95 -8.70
CA PRO A 237 2.71 11.86 -9.33
C PRO A 237 2.68 10.96 -10.58
N LEU A 238 3.81 10.39 -11.01
CA LEU A 238 3.89 9.69 -12.31
C LEU A 238 2.94 8.50 -12.42
N GLY A 239 2.63 7.81 -11.31
CA GLY A 239 1.68 6.70 -11.34
C GLY A 239 0.26 7.14 -11.75
N ALA A 240 -0.19 8.26 -11.21
CA ALA A 240 -1.49 8.83 -11.60
C ALA A 240 -1.46 9.42 -13.02
N PHE A 241 -0.38 10.14 -13.36
CA PHE A 241 -0.24 10.68 -14.73
C PHE A 241 -0.20 9.59 -15.79
N ALA A 242 0.55 8.51 -15.56
CA ALA A 242 0.59 7.39 -16.50
C ALA A 242 -0.80 6.78 -16.72
N TYR A 243 -1.61 6.70 -15.67
CA TYR A 243 -2.97 6.21 -15.82
C TYR A 243 -3.88 7.21 -16.57
N MET A 244 -3.79 8.50 -16.24
CA MET A 244 -4.59 9.53 -16.93
C MET A 244 -4.27 9.67 -18.42
N THR A 245 -3.04 9.32 -18.83
CA THR A 245 -2.66 9.34 -20.26
C THR A 245 -3.06 8.04 -20.99
N PHE A 246 -3.40 7.00 -20.25
CA PHE A 246 -3.93 5.75 -20.80
C PHE A 246 -5.44 5.82 -21.05
N LEU A 247 -6.18 6.62 -20.27
CA LEU A 247 -7.62 6.85 -20.42
C LEU A 247 -7.96 7.71 -21.62
#